data_1ecd914a2424d6c233eba42fb3af8c0a
#
_entry.id   1ecd914a2424d6c233eba42fb3af8c0a
#
_cell.length_a   1.000
_cell.length_b   1.000
_cell.length_c   1.000
_cell.angle_alpha   90.00
_cell.angle_beta   90.00
_cell.angle_gamma   90.00
#
_symmetry.space_group_name_H-M   'P 1'
#
loop_
_entity.id
_entity.type
_entity.pdbx_description
1 polymer ?
#
loop_
_entity_poly.entity_id
_entity_poly.type
_entity_poly.pdbx_seq_one_letter_code
_entity_poly.pdbx_strand_id
1 'polypeptide(L)'
;MRMRFKPYAHDELMAADFHVHDPFVWGGKWHSQYARPEQPFVLELGCGKGGFLSQLASAHPENNYLGIDITDKVLILAKRKIEAAYAAAGRPIDNVKIMSTDIERIKGVITPEDTVSRIYI
;
A
#
# COMPACT_ATOMS: atom_id res chain seq x y z
N MET A 1 9.01 -4.65 -23.50
CA MET A 1 8.02 -3.63 -23.91
C MET A 1 8.09 -2.45 -22.96
N ARG A 2 8.06 -1.26 -23.52
CA ARG A 2 8.13 -0.04 -22.72
C ARG A 2 6.75 0.34 -22.21
N MET A 3 6.60 0.47 -20.91
CA MET A 3 5.35 0.90 -20.31
C MET A 3 5.18 2.41 -20.49
N ARG A 4 4.00 2.84 -20.95
CA ARG A 4 3.65 4.25 -21.02
C ARG A 4 2.74 4.61 -19.86
N PHE A 5 3.08 5.71 -19.19
CA PHE A 5 2.20 6.30 -18.20
C PHE A 5 1.17 7.19 -18.92
N LYS A 6 -0.10 6.95 -18.64
CA LYS A 6 -1.20 7.73 -19.22
C LYS A 6 -1.78 8.66 -18.16
N PRO A 7 -2.14 9.92 -18.51
CA PRO A 7 -2.65 10.89 -17.53
C PRO A 7 -3.84 10.37 -16.71
N TYR A 8 -4.78 9.66 -17.31
CA TYR A 8 -5.94 9.16 -16.58
C TYR A 8 -5.56 8.08 -15.55
N ALA A 9 -4.44 7.38 -15.74
CA ALA A 9 -3.98 6.38 -14.78
C ALA A 9 -3.51 7.03 -13.48
N HIS A 10 -2.87 8.20 -13.58
CA HIS A 10 -2.51 8.98 -12.40
C HIS A 10 -3.75 9.42 -11.63
N ASP A 11 -4.75 9.96 -12.33
CA ASP A 11 -6.00 10.37 -11.68
C ASP A 11 -6.73 9.20 -11.05
N GLU A 12 -6.73 8.05 -11.68
CA GLU A 12 -7.32 6.83 -11.13
C GLU A 12 -6.64 6.43 -9.82
N LEU A 13 -5.30 6.48 -9.77
CA LEU A 13 -4.53 6.16 -8.58
C LEU A 13 -4.81 7.15 -7.45
N MET A 14 -4.81 8.44 -7.76
CA MET A 14 -5.06 9.49 -6.77
C MET A 14 -6.47 9.41 -6.18
N ALA A 15 -7.44 8.90 -6.94
CA ALA A 15 -8.82 8.75 -6.48
C ALA A 15 -9.03 7.53 -5.58
N ALA A 16 -8.08 6.61 -5.51
CA ALA A 16 -8.23 5.41 -4.68
C ALA A 16 -8.08 5.74 -3.19
N ASP A 17 -9.06 5.34 -2.38
CA ASP A 17 -9.06 5.63 -0.94
C ASP A 17 -7.86 5.02 -0.22
N PHE A 18 -7.34 3.91 -0.70
CA PHE A 18 -6.20 3.23 -0.08
C PHE A 18 -4.84 3.67 -0.62
N HIS A 19 -4.81 4.66 -1.51
CA HIS A 19 -3.57 5.29 -1.96
C HIS A 19 -3.19 6.44 -1.02
N VAL A 20 -1.98 6.42 -0.50
CA VAL A 20 -1.48 7.48 0.39
C VAL A 20 -0.77 8.54 -0.44
N HIS A 21 -1.30 9.76 -0.43
CA HIS A 21 -0.79 10.85 -1.27
C HIS A 21 0.49 11.49 -0.72
N ASP A 22 0.58 11.63 0.60
CA ASP A 22 1.74 12.25 1.24
C ASP A 22 2.25 11.31 2.34
N PRO A 23 3.31 10.54 2.03
CA PRO A 23 3.82 9.57 2.99
C PRO A 23 4.54 10.18 4.20
N PHE A 24 4.99 11.43 4.10
CA PHE A 24 5.84 12.01 5.13
C PHE A 24 5.08 12.57 6.33
N VAL A 25 3.75 12.66 6.25
CA VAL A 25 2.93 13.21 7.35
C VAL A 25 2.48 12.15 8.36
N TRP A 26 2.69 10.87 8.09
CA TRP A 26 2.11 9.78 8.89
C TRP A 26 3.11 9.09 9.82
N GLY A 27 4.37 9.52 9.84
CA GLY A 27 5.38 8.93 10.73
C GLY A 27 4.91 8.93 12.19
N GLY A 28 4.94 7.75 12.83
CA GLY A 28 4.43 7.55 14.18
C GLY A 28 2.91 7.41 14.27
N LYS A 29 2.20 7.56 13.15
CA LYS A 29 0.72 7.57 13.12
C LYS A 29 0.13 6.55 12.15
N TRP A 30 0.94 5.66 11.57
CA TRP A 30 0.49 4.73 10.53
C TRP A 30 -0.65 3.83 10.99
N HIS A 31 -0.59 3.31 12.22
CA HIS A 31 -1.65 2.44 12.74
C HIS A 31 -3.01 3.13 12.71
N SER A 32 -3.05 4.44 12.98
CA SER A 32 -4.31 5.19 13.01
C SER A 32 -4.96 5.35 11.63
N GLN A 33 -4.24 5.05 10.56
CA GLN A 33 -4.74 5.19 9.18
C GLN A 33 -5.59 4.00 8.73
N TYR A 34 -5.68 2.95 9.54
CA TYR A 34 -6.41 1.74 9.21
C TYR A 34 -7.68 1.64 10.03
N ALA A 35 -8.66 0.88 9.51
CA ALA A 35 -9.95 0.68 10.18
C ALA A 35 -9.78 0.02 11.56
N ARG A 36 -8.75 -0.83 11.70
CA ARG A 36 -8.42 -1.52 12.95
C ARG A 36 -6.98 -1.22 13.35
N PRO A 37 -6.75 -0.09 14.04
CA PRO A 37 -5.37 0.36 14.36
C PRO A 37 -4.56 -0.61 15.21
N GLU A 38 -5.22 -1.47 16.00
CA GLU A 38 -4.57 -2.42 16.91
C GLU A 38 -3.94 -3.61 16.22
N GLN A 39 -4.22 -3.81 14.93
CA GLN A 39 -3.71 -4.97 14.21
C GLN A 39 -2.21 -4.84 13.90
N PRO A 40 -1.50 -5.98 13.73
CA PRO A 40 -0.11 -5.95 13.29
C PRO A 40 0.06 -5.18 11.99
N PHE A 41 1.14 -4.41 11.89
CA PHE A 41 1.46 -3.57 10.76
C PHE A 41 2.60 -4.19 9.95
N VAL A 42 2.33 -4.50 8.69
CA VAL A 42 3.23 -5.24 7.81
C VAL A 42 3.58 -4.37 6.60
N LEU A 43 4.87 -4.29 6.29
CA LEU A 43 5.36 -3.54 5.13
C LEU A 43 5.79 -4.48 4.01
N GLU A 44 5.55 -4.07 2.77
CA GLU A 44 6.22 -4.64 1.61
C GLU A 44 6.99 -3.52 0.90
N LEU A 45 8.32 -3.63 0.86
CA LEU A 45 9.19 -2.69 0.18
C LEU A 45 9.43 -3.19 -1.25
N GLY A 46 9.04 -2.36 -2.23
CA GLY A 46 9.08 -2.76 -3.62
C GLY A 46 7.91 -3.64 -3.99
N CYS A 47 6.68 -3.18 -3.72
CA CYS A 47 5.48 -3.98 -3.96
C CYS A 47 5.20 -4.21 -5.45
N GLY A 48 5.81 -3.42 -6.33
CA GLY A 48 5.69 -3.57 -7.76
C GLY A 48 4.24 -3.55 -8.23
N LYS A 49 3.88 -4.53 -9.04
CA LYS A 49 2.53 -4.65 -9.62
C LYS A 49 1.49 -5.19 -8.62
N GLY A 50 1.88 -5.46 -7.37
CA GLY A 50 0.97 -5.83 -6.30
C GLY A 50 0.50 -7.27 -6.29
N GLY A 51 1.15 -8.16 -7.03
CA GLY A 51 0.75 -9.56 -7.08
C GLY A 51 0.82 -10.25 -5.73
N PHE A 52 1.92 -10.07 -5.01
CA PHE A 52 2.08 -10.64 -3.67
C PHE A 52 1.21 -9.91 -2.65
N LEU A 53 1.26 -8.57 -2.64
CA LEU A 53 0.52 -7.76 -1.68
C LEU A 53 -0.99 -7.99 -1.76
N SER A 54 -1.55 -8.04 -2.96
CA SER A 54 -2.99 -8.21 -3.15
C SER A 54 -3.49 -9.55 -2.60
N GLN A 55 -2.73 -10.61 -2.82
CA GLN A 55 -3.08 -11.94 -2.33
C GLN A 55 -2.92 -12.03 -0.82
N LEU A 56 -1.82 -11.52 -0.30
CA LEU A 56 -1.54 -11.59 1.13
C LEU A 56 -2.56 -10.77 1.94
N ALA A 57 -2.78 -9.52 1.56
CA ALA A 57 -3.67 -8.64 2.30
C ALA A 57 -5.14 -9.07 2.24
N SER A 58 -5.61 -9.52 1.07
CA SER A 58 -6.99 -9.98 0.94
C SER A 58 -7.27 -11.27 1.70
N ALA A 59 -6.25 -12.11 1.90
CA ALA A 59 -6.37 -13.37 2.62
C ALA A 59 -6.21 -13.22 4.14
N HIS A 60 -5.64 -12.10 4.62
CA HIS A 60 -5.32 -11.90 6.03
C HIS A 60 -5.93 -10.60 6.57
N PRO A 61 -7.26 -10.59 6.83
CA PRO A 61 -7.92 -9.39 7.37
C PRO A 61 -7.45 -9.00 8.78
N GLU A 62 -6.76 -9.89 9.48
CA GLU A 62 -6.24 -9.66 10.83
C GLU A 62 -4.97 -8.82 10.88
N ASN A 63 -4.39 -8.48 9.73
CA ASN A 63 -3.18 -7.65 9.63
C ASN A 63 -3.46 -6.39 8.82
N ASN A 64 -2.67 -5.35 9.04
CA ASN A 64 -2.67 -4.13 8.22
C ASN A 64 -1.41 -4.11 7.36
N TYR A 65 -1.55 -3.75 6.10
CA TYR A 65 -0.48 -3.80 5.11
C TYR A 65 -0.22 -2.45 4.47
N LEU A 66 1.05 -2.14 4.21
CA LEU A 66 1.46 -0.99 3.43
C LEU A 66 2.47 -1.44 2.38
N GLY A 67 2.10 -1.28 1.11
CA GLY A 67 2.99 -1.55 -0.01
C GLY A 67 3.63 -0.26 -0.52
N ILE A 68 4.92 -0.30 -0.75
CA ILE A 68 5.70 0.86 -1.17
C ILE A 68 6.43 0.54 -2.47
N ASP A 69 6.35 1.44 -3.43
CA ASP A 69 7.16 1.37 -4.64
C ASP A 69 7.58 2.78 -5.04
N ILE A 70 8.54 2.88 -5.96
CA ILE A 70 9.10 4.18 -6.33
C ILE A 70 8.29 4.90 -7.41
N THR A 71 7.46 4.18 -8.19
CA THR A 71 6.75 4.80 -9.32
C THR A 71 5.25 4.57 -9.28
N ASP A 72 4.51 5.61 -9.67
CA ASP A 72 3.06 5.52 -9.85
C ASP A 72 2.67 4.57 -10.98
N LYS A 73 3.55 4.41 -11.97
CA LYS A 73 3.29 3.53 -13.13
C LYS A 73 3.02 2.09 -12.73
N VAL A 74 3.76 1.57 -11.75
CA VAL A 74 3.51 0.22 -11.25
C VAL A 74 2.42 0.19 -10.21
N LEU A 75 2.26 1.25 -9.43
CA LEU A 75 1.23 1.31 -8.38
C LEU A 75 -0.18 1.27 -8.93
N ILE A 76 -0.43 1.80 -10.12
CA ILE A 76 -1.74 1.71 -10.75
C ILE A 76 -2.13 0.25 -11.02
N LEU A 77 -1.14 -0.58 -11.36
CA LEU A 77 -1.36 -2.01 -11.56
C LEU A 77 -1.60 -2.71 -10.23
N ALA A 78 -0.87 -2.31 -9.18
CA ALA A 78 -1.08 -2.82 -7.83
C ALA A 78 -2.49 -2.47 -7.33
N LYS A 79 -2.95 -1.23 -7.56
CA LYS A 79 -4.31 -0.80 -7.23
C LYS A 79 -5.35 -1.71 -7.84
N ARG A 80 -5.23 -1.98 -9.13
CA ARG A 80 -6.19 -2.82 -9.86
C ARG A 80 -6.20 -4.26 -9.36
N LYS A 81 -5.04 -4.82 -9.03
CA LYS A 81 -4.94 -6.17 -8.47
C LYS A 81 -5.54 -6.26 -7.08
N ILE A 82 -5.33 -5.23 -6.25
CA ILE A 82 -5.93 -5.16 -4.92
C ILE A 82 -7.44 -5.13 -5.04
N GLU A 83 -7.98 -4.27 -5.89
CA GLU A 83 -9.43 -4.19 -6.12
C GLU A 83 -10.00 -5.53 -6.56
N ALA A 84 -9.34 -6.20 -7.51
CA ALA A 84 -9.79 -7.50 -8.00
C ALA A 84 -9.75 -8.59 -6.92
N ALA A 85 -8.68 -8.63 -6.12
CA ALA A 85 -8.52 -9.62 -5.06
C ALA A 85 -9.57 -9.46 -3.96
N TYR A 86 -9.85 -8.21 -3.56
CA TYR A 86 -10.85 -7.94 -2.53
C TYR A 86 -12.27 -8.17 -3.05
N ALA A 87 -12.55 -7.85 -4.30
CA ALA A 87 -13.82 -8.18 -4.93
C ALA A 87 -14.05 -9.69 -4.95
N ALA A 88 -13.03 -10.47 -5.31
CA ALA A 88 -13.11 -11.93 -5.31
C ALA A 88 -13.30 -12.49 -3.90
N ALA A 89 -12.71 -11.85 -2.89
CA ALA A 89 -12.87 -12.25 -1.49
C ALA A 89 -14.19 -11.76 -0.88
N GLY A 90 -14.92 -10.88 -1.55
CA GLY A 90 -16.19 -10.34 -1.08
C GLY A 90 -16.06 -9.44 0.14
N ARG A 91 -14.97 -8.66 0.24
CA ARG A 91 -14.74 -7.82 1.41
C ARG A 91 -14.21 -6.43 1.04
N PRO A 92 -14.42 -5.42 1.93
CA PRO A 92 -13.92 -4.07 1.67
C PRO A 92 -12.39 -3.98 1.77
N ILE A 93 -11.82 -2.99 1.11
CA ILE A 93 -10.38 -2.71 1.14
C ILE A 93 -10.10 -1.83 2.36
N ASP A 94 -9.96 -2.45 3.52
CA ASP A 94 -9.84 -1.73 4.79
C ASP A 94 -8.54 -2.03 5.57
N ASN A 95 -7.69 -2.92 5.06
CA ASN A 95 -6.46 -3.31 5.74
C ASN A 95 -5.21 -3.21 4.86
N VAL A 96 -5.28 -2.52 3.74
CA VAL A 96 -4.13 -2.34 2.86
C VAL A 96 -4.09 -0.91 2.32
N LYS A 97 -2.88 -0.37 2.22
CA LYS A 97 -2.61 0.91 1.58
C LYS A 97 -1.38 0.78 0.71
N ILE A 98 -1.29 1.63 -0.29
CA ILE A 98 -0.13 1.71 -1.18
C ILE A 98 0.34 3.16 -1.28
N MET A 99 1.64 3.34 -1.47
CA MET A 99 2.19 4.67 -1.66
C MET A 99 3.45 4.63 -2.52
N SER A 100 3.76 5.77 -3.14
CA SER A 100 4.95 5.96 -3.93
C SER A 100 5.97 6.74 -3.11
N THR A 101 7.13 6.14 -2.85
CA THR A 101 8.26 6.83 -2.25
C THR A 101 9.54 6.04 -2.50
N ASP A 102 10.67 6.75 -2.47
CA ASP A 102 11.98 6.13 -2.53
C ASP A 102 12.26 5.42 -1.21
N ILE A 103 12.62 4.13 -1.29
CA ILE A 103 12.91 3.31 -0.11
C ILE A 103 14.08 3.90 0.70
N GLU A 104 15.00 4.63 0.05
CA GLU A 104 16.08 5.32 0.75
C GLU A 104 15.57 6.39 1.72
N ARG A 105 14.34 6.87 1.55
CA ARG A 105 13.71 7.87 2.42
C ARG A 105 12.81 7.23 3.47
N ILE A 106 12.87 5.93 3.64
CA ILE A 106 11.94 5.21 4.53
C ILE A 106 11.96 5.73 5.98
N LYS A 107 13.10 6.21 6.46
CA LYS A 107 13.21 6.76 7.82
C LYS A 107 12.39 8.03 8.03
N GLY A 108 12.08 8.77 6.97
CA GLY A 108 11.21 9.93 7.02
C GLY A 108 9.72 9.58 6.92
N VAL A 109 9.42 8.33 6.61
CA VAL A 109 8.06 7.83 6.40
C VAL A 109 7.61 6.95 7.57
N ILE A 110 8.45 6.01 7.98
CA ILE A 110 8.19 5.07 9.06
C ILE A 110 9.13 5.39 10.21
N THR A 111 8.60 5.50 11.42
CA THR A 111 9.40 5.77 12.63
C THR A 111 9.30 4.60 13.59
N PRO A 112 10.17 4.54 14.63
CA PRO A 112 10.08 3.46 15.64
C PRO A 112 8.73 3.38 16.34
N GLU A 113 8.01 4.50 16.45
CA GLU A 113 6.68 4.54 17.07
C GLU A 113 5.63 3.77 16.26
N ASP A 114 5.88 3.53 14.98
CA ASP A 114 4.92 2.82 14.11
C ASP A 114 4.85 1.32 14.37
N THR A 115 5.80 0.76 15.08
CA THR A 115 5.82 -0.65 15.47
C THR A 115 5.49 -1.60 14.31
N VAL A 116 6.49 -1.85 13.46
CA VAL A 116 6.34 -2.73 12.30
C VAL A 116 6.54 -4.17 12.74
N SER A 117 5.57 -5.04 12.43
CA SER A 117 5.60 -6.46 12.82
C SER A 117 6.40 -7.32 11.86
N ARG A 118 6.41 -6.99 10.56
CA ARG A 118 7.11 -7.74 9.54
C ARG A 118 7.38 -6.86 8.32
N ILE A 119 8.51 -7.12 7.65
CA ILE A 119 8.88 -6.46 6.41
C ILE A 119 9.16 -7.53 5.35
N TYR A 120 8.48 -7.42 4.21
CA TYR A 120 8.80 -8.20 3.02
C TYR A 120 9.57 -7.32 2.04
N ILE A 121 10.58 -7.89 1.40
CA ILE A 121 11.40 -7.19 0.42
C ILE A 121 11.38 -7.94 -0.89
#